data_cccad3acdcd4db230b62fc95a7fdfcca
#
_entry.id   cccad3acdcd4db230b62fc95a7fdfcca
#
_cell.length_a   1.000
_cell.length_b   1.000
_cell.length_c   1.000
_cell.angle_alpha   90.00
_cell.angle_beta   90.00
_cell.angle_gamma   90.00
#
_symmetry.space_group_name_H-M   'P 1'
#
loop_
_entity.id
_entity.type
_entity.pdbx_description
1 polymer ?
#
loop_
_entity_poly.entity_id
_entity_poly.type
_entity_poly.pdbx_seq_one_letter_code
_entity_poly.pdbx_strand_id
1 'polypeptide(L)'
;VPRGNRYFVPGQIYHLTHRCHNRQFLLRFAHDKNAYRKKLREAVSEFELALLDYCQTSNHVHLLAFAEETEQISGFMQMVEGEFAQSYNRRKHRSGAYWDDRFHSTTIQSGQHLVECMTYIALNMGRCGVVQHPREWDWCGYHELMGFRKRFRVLDITTLLSLLACDDISDFRRQYEWRLNEKIARSVMAREPRWTEAIAVGSESFVRQIATLIKGRQSLEITGEGENWSLKEGETSYHVPHRVNHKESRSFQWDEAP
;
A
#
# COMPACT_ATOMS: atom_id res chain seq x y z
N VAL A 1 -17.20 4.24 -12.52
CA VAL A 1 -17.23 3.69 -11.16
C VAL A 1 -16.81 4.79 -10.21
N PRO A 2 -17.58 5.12 -9.14
CA PRO A 2 -17.15 6.09 -8.14
C PRO A 2 -15.80 5.63 -7.56
N ARG A 3 -14.85 6.55 -7.40
CA ARG A 3 -13.56 6.24 -6.78
C ARG A 3 -13.76 6.00 -5.30
N GLY A 4 -13.24 4.88 -4.77
CA GLY A 4 -13.28 4.56 -3.34
C GLY A 4 -12.73 5.71 -2.50
N ASN A 5 -13.34 5.97 -1.35
CA ASN A 5 -12.87 6.99 -0.43
C ASN A 5 -11.63 6.48 0.29
N ARG A 6 -10.70 7.38 0.56
CA ARG A 6 -9.60 7.14 1.50
C ARG A 6 -10.01 7.69 2.85
N TYR A 7 -9.93 6.83 3.84
CA TYR A 7 -10.28 7.19 5.21
C TYR A 7 -9.00 7.30 6.03
N PHE A 8 -8.75 8.47 6.56
CA PHE A 8 -7.64 8.69 7.47
C PHE A 8 -8.17 9.04 8.85
N VAL A 9 -7.58 8.43 9.85
CA VAL A 9 -7.84 8.64 11.28
C VAL A 9 -6.53 9.02 11.92
N PRO A 10 -6.42 10.10 12.69
CA PRO A 10 -5.18 10.49 13.36
C PRO A 10 -4.65 9.39 14.28
N GLY A 11 -3.33 9.34 14.45
CA GLY A 11 -2.67 8.41 15.35
C GLY A 11 -2.75 6.94 14.90
N GLN A 12 -2.83 6.68 13.60
CA GLN A 12 -2.94 5.31 13.06
C GLN A 12 -1.75 4.94 12.17
N ILE A 13 -1.56 3.63 12.02
CA ILE A 13 -0.59 3.04 11.10
C ILE A 13 -1.29 2.75 9.78
N TYR A 14 -0.65 3.09 8.67
CA TYR A 14 -1.19 2.90 7.33
C TYR A 14 -0.24 2.10 6.44
N HIS A 15 -0.77 1.05 5.85
CA HIS A 15 -0.13 0.40 4.71
C HIS A 15 -0.63 1.08 3.43
N LEU A 16 0.26 1.84 2.80
CA LEU A 16 0.00 2.60 1.58
C LEU A 16 0.56 1.83 0.39
N THR A 17 -0.25 1.61 -0.62
CA THR A 17 0.19 0.90 -1.83
C THR A 17 -0.15 1.70 -3.08
N HIS A 18 0.80 1.80 -3.99
CA HIS A 18 0.59 2.49 -5.25
C HIS A 18 1.25 1.74 -6.41
N ARG A 19 0.52 1.61 -7.50
CA ARG A 19 0.94 0.84 -8.67
C ARG A 19 1.21 1.73 -9.87
N CYS A 20 2.22 1.41 -10.65
CA CYS A 20 2.50 2.08 -11.91
C CYS A 20 1.38 1.84 -12.92
N HIS A 21 1.12 2.86 -13.75
CA HIS A 21 0.06 2.87 -14.75
C HIS A 21 0.14 1.64 -15.67
N ASN A 22 -1.01 1.01 -15.90
CA ASN A 22 -1.14 -0.22 -16.69
C ASN A 22 -0.17 -1.34 -16.25
N ARG A 23 0.21 -1.38 -14.97
CA ARG A 23 1.16 -2.35 -14.40
C ARG A 23 2.54 -2.34 -15.05
N GLN A 24 2.89 -1.29 -15.75
CA GLN A 24 4.19 -1.14 -16.42
C GLN A 24 5.35 -1.16 -15.41
N PHE A 25 6.49 -1.70 -15.80
CA PHE A 25 7.70 -1.77 -14.96
C PHE A 25 8.49 -0.45 -14.97
N LEU A 26 7.83 0.66 -14.56
CA LEU A 26 8.44 2.00 -14.57
C LEU A 26 9.49 2.18 -13.48
N LEU A 27 9.47 1.36 -12.44
CA LEU A 27 10.50 1.29 -11.38
C LEU A 27 11.52 0.15 -11.62
N ARG A 28 11.73 -0.27 -12.88
CA ARG A 28 12.59 -1.42 -13.19
C ARG A 28 14.06 -1.21 -12.78
N PHE A 29 14.60 -0.03 -13.07
CA PHE A 29 16.03 0.22 -12.94
C PHE A 29 16.43 0.70 -11.54
N ALA A 30 17.63 0.33 -11.09
CA ALA A 30 18.21 0.75 -9.81
C ALA A 30 18.22 2.27 -9.63
N HIS A 31 18.56 3.01 -10.71
CA HIS A 31 18.54 4.47 -10.69
C HIS A 31 17.16 5.03 -10.29
N ASP A 32 16.09 4.48 -10.84
CA ASP A 32 14.73 4.96 -10.58
C ASP A 32 14.30 4.63 -9.14
N LYS A 33 14.62 3.43 -8.66
CA LYS A 33 14.36 3.03 -7.26
C LYS A 33 15.16 3.88 -6.26
N ASN A 34 16.42 4.20 -6.58
CA ASN A 34 17.24 5.07 -5.73
C ASN A 34 16.71 6.51 -5.72
N ALA A 35 16.25 7.03 -6.87
CA ALA A 35 15.61 8.34 -6.94
C ALA A 35 14.30 8.38 -6.11
N TYR A 36 13.48 7.33 -6.19
CA TYR A 36 12.28 7.21 -5.37
C TYR A 36 12.62 7.17 -3.86
N ARG A 37 13.60 6.36 -3.45
CA ARG A 37 14.04 6.30 -2.05
C ARG A 37 14.62 7.64 -1.55
N LYS A 38 15.31 8.39 -2.41
CA LYS A 38 15.74 9.75 -2.09
C LYS A 38 14.52 10.64 -1.80
N LYS A 39 13.49 10.55 -2.64
CA LYS A 39 12.24 11.31 -2.46
C LYS A 39 11.51 10.89 -1.19
N LEU A 40 11.47 9.58 -0.84
CA LEU A 40 10.94 9.12 0.45
C LEU A 40 11.63 9.81 1.64
N ARG A 41 12.97 9.89 1.62
CA ARG A 41 13.72 10.52 2.71
C ARG A 41 13.43 12.01 2.83
N GLU A 42 13.32 12.71 1.71
CA GLU A 42 12.95 14.13 1.69
C GLU A 42 11.55 14.32 2.30
N ALA A 43 10.57 13.55 1.85
CA ALA A 43 9.19 13.65 2.30
C ALA A 43 8.99 13.24 3.78
N VAL A 44 9.68 12.20 4.26
CA VAL A 44 9.67 11.84 5.68
C VAL A 44 10.10 13.01 6.57
N SER A 45 11.16 13.72 6.16
CA SER A 45 11.64 14.88 6.91
C SER A 45 10.72 16.09 6.80
N GLU A 46 10.11 16.31 5.63
CA GLU A 46 9.24 17.48 5.38
C GLU A 46 7.91 17.39 6.13
N PHE A 47 7.32 16.18 6.18
CA PHE A 47 6.01 15.97 6.78
C PHE A 47 6.05 15.36 8.18
N GLU A 48 7.24 15.18 8.77
CA GLU A 48 7.43 14.57 10.10
C GLU A 48 6.65 13.24 10.24
N LEU A 49 6.60 12.46 9.15
CA LEU A 49 5.88 11.19 9.10
C LEU A 49 6.82 10.04 9.47
N ALA A 50 6.41 9.18 10.40
CA ALA A 50 7.19 8.01 10.76
C ALA A 50 7.01 6.90 9.74
N LEU A 51 7.99 6.71 8.84
CA LEU A 51 8.01 5.56 7.94
C LEU A 51 8.58 4.34 8.69
N LEU A 52 7.78 3.26 8.79
CA LEU A 52 8.08 2.07 9.57
C LEU A 52 8.68 0.94 8.74
N ASP A 53 8.25 0.81 7.49
CA ASP A 53 8.77 -0.17 6.53
C ASP A 53 8.45 0.26 5.09
N TYR A 54 9.16 -0.30 4.10
CA TYR A 54 8.84 -0.11 2.69
C TYR A 54 9.35 -1.25 1.82
N CYS A 55 8.73 -1.44 0.65
CA CYS A 55 9.26 -2.26 -0.43
C CYS A 55 8.93 -1.62 -1.78
N GLN A 56 9.97 -1.32 -2.56
CA GLN A 56 9.84 -0.87 -3.94
C GLN A 56 10.05 -2.05 -4.88
N THR A 57 9.01 -2.40 -5.61
CA THR A 57 9.13 -3.41 -6.66
C THR A 57 9.46 -2.75 -8.02
N SER A 58 9.31 -3.47 -9.11
CA SER A 58 9.52 -2.90 -10.44
C SER A 58 8.32 -2.12 -10.97
N ASN A 59 7.12 -2.28 -10.39
CA ASN A 59 5.89 -1.67 -10.87
C ASN A 59 4.89 -1.24 -9.78
N HIS A 60 5.24 -1.36 -8.52
CA HIS A 60 4.44 -0.85 -7.40
C HIS A 60 5.30 -0.66 -6.16
N VAL A 61 4.77 0.06 -5.20
CA VAL A 61 5.41 0.34 -3.92
C VAL A 61 4.48 -0.04 -2.77
N HIS A 62 5.08 -0.48 -1.68
CA HIS A 62 4.47 -0.66 -0.39
C HIS A 62 5.18 0.26 0.60
N LEU A 63 4.43 1.06 1.32
CA LEU A 63 4.93 1.95 2.37
C LEU A 63 4.12 1.69 3.63
N LEU A 64 4.77 1.52 4.75
CA LEU A 64 4.12 1.36 6.05
C LEU A 64 4.49 2.57 6.89
N ALA A 65 3.51 3.39 7.25
CA ALA A 65 3.73 4.67 7.90
C ALA A 65 2.81 4.86 9.11
N PHE A 66 3.30 5.50 10.15
CA PHE A 66 2.49 6.03 11.24
C PHE A 66 2.37 7.54 11.07
N ALA A 67 1.15 8.05 11.22
CA ALA A 67 0.86 9.47 11.14
C ALA A 67 0.06 9.91 12.35
N GLU A 68 0.52 10.95 13.03
CA GLU A 68 -0.21 11.56 14.13
C GLU A 68 -1.41 12.35 13.60
N GLU A 69 -1.23 13.03 12.45
CA GLU A 69 -2.27 13.82 11.79
C GLU A 69 -2.54 13.33 10.37
N THR A 70 -3.76 13.47 9.92
CA THR A 70 -4.21 12.96 8.62
C THR A 70 -3.56 13.66 7.43
N GLU A 71 -3.25 14.94 7.58
CA GLU A 71 -2.64 15.81 6.57
C GLU A 71 -1.24 15.36 6.20
N GLN A 72 -0.50 14.77 7.16
CA GLN A 72 0.85 14.26 6.94
C GLN A 72 0.88 13.23 5.80
N ILE A 73 -0.08 12.29 5.78
CA ILE A 73 -0.15 11.26 4.73
C ILE A 73 -0.44 11.88 3.37
N SER A 74 -1.38 12.82 3.31
CA SER A 74 -1.76 13.45 2.04
C SER A 74 -0.62 14.26 1.45
N GLY A 75 0.06 15.07 2.25
CA GLY A 75 1.24 15.83 1.85
C GLY A 75 2.41 14.94 1.45
N PHE A 76 2.73 13.96 2.29
CA PHE A 76 3.78 12.98 2.04
C PHE A 76 3.58 12.25 0.69
N MET A 77 2.39 11.70 0.46
CA MET A 77 2.10 10.96 -0.77
C MET A 77 2.07 11.89 -2.00
N GLN A 78 1.57 13.12 -1.86
CA GLN A 78 1.61 14.10 -2.95
C GLN A 78 3.04 14.42 -3.36
N MET A 79 3.94 14.64 -2.41
CA MET A 79 5.34 14.90 -2.67
C MET A 79 6.05 13.69 -3.29
N VAL A 80 5.96 12.53 -2.61
CA VAL A 80 6.66 11.31 -3.05
C VAL A 80 6.20 10.89 -4.44
N GLU A 81 4.92 10.89 -4.70
CA GLU A 81 4.38 10.33 -5.94
C GLU A 81 4.28 11.36 -7.05
N GLY A 82 3.81 12.58 -6.72
CA GLY A 82 3.63 13.65 -7.70
C GLY A 82 4.96 14.13 -8.26
N GLU A 83 5.88 14.53 -7.39
CA GLU A 83 7.18 15.07 -7.81
C GLU A 83 8.07 13.98 -8.46
N PHE A 84 8.04 12.75 -7.91
CA PHE A 84 8.77 11.66 -8.52
C PHE A 84 8.26 11.35 -9.93
N ALA A 85 6.93 11.27 -10.13
CA ALA A 85 6.32 11.02 -11.43
C ALA A 85 6.69 12.11 -12.45
N GLN A 86 6.62 13.39 -12.04
CA GLN A 86 7.02 14.52 -12.89
C GLN A 86 8.52 14.45 -13.29
N SER A 87 9.38 14.20 -12.30
CA SER A 87 10.82 14.08 -12.51
C SER A 87 11.17 12.91 -13.46
N TYR A 88 10.53 11.76 -13.23
CA TYR A 88 10.69 10.58 -14.08
C TYR A 88 10.24 10.85 -15.52
N ASN A 89 9.02 11.37 -15.71
CA ASN A 89 8.45 11.66 -17.03
C ASN A 89 9.31 12.67 -17.79
N ARG A 90 9.77 13.74 -17.12
CA ARG A 90 10.68 14.74 -17.73
C ARG A 90 11.98 14.09 -18.20
N ARG A 91 12.63 13.30 -17.35
CA ARG A 91 13.89 12.63 -17.66
C ARG A 91 13.78 11.60 -18.79
N LYS A 92 12.65 10.92 -18.86
CA LYS A 92 12.37 9.88 -19.86
C LYS A 92 11.65 10.40 -21.12
N HIS A 93 11.42 11.70 -21.21
CA HIS A 93 10.64 12.33 -22.29
C HIS A 93 9.27 11.62 -22.49
N ARG A 94 8.63 11.23 -21.36
CA ARG A 94 7.38 10.49 -21.34
C ARG A 94 6.24 11.43 -20.98
N SER A 95 5.09 11.24 -21.63
CA SER A 95 3.82 11.87 -21.30
C SER A 95 2.84 10.85 -20.68
N GLY A 96 1.77 11.35 -20.04
CA GLY A 96 0.73 10.52 -19.45
C GLY A 96 0.99 10.14 -17.99
N ALA A 97 0.05 9.37 -17.44
CA ALA A 97 0.06 8.97 -16.04
C ALA A 97 1.25 8.06 -15.73
N TYR A 98 1.91 8.31 -14.60
CA TYR A 98 2.93 7.42 -14.06
C TYR A 98 2.31 6.34 -13.17
N TRP A 99 1.33 6.73 -12.34
CA TRP A 99 0.59 5.87 -11.45
C TRP A 99 -0.77 5.50 -12.03
N ASP A 100 -1.30 4.34 -11.66
CA ASP A 100 -2.52 3.77 -12.25
C ASP A 100 -3.77 4.54 -11.82
N ASP A 101 -3.94 4.71 -10.52
CA ASP A 101 -5.01 5.50 -9.90
C ASP A 101 -4.41 6.23 -8.68
N ARG A 102 -5.22 6.55 -7.70
CA ARG A 102 -4.75 6.99 -6.39
C ARG A 102 -4.20 5.79 -5.61
N PHE A 103 -3.24 6.05 -4.72
CA PHE A 103 -2.77 5.01 -3.80
C PHE A 103 -3.91 4.45 -2.95
N HIS A 104 -3.82 3.18 -2.61
CA HIS A 104 -4.70 2.53 -1.63
C HIS A 104 -4.10 2.67 -0.23
N SER A 105 -4.95 2.78 0.79
CA SER A 105 -4.55 2.86 2.20
C SER A 105 -5.34 1.84 3.03
N THR A 106 -4.63 1.04 3.81
CA THR A 106 -5.20 0.13 4.81
C THR A 106 -4.71 0.53 6.19
N THR A 107 -5.62 0.80 7.13
CA THR A 107 -5.27 1.06 8.53
C THR A 107 -4.88 -0.24 9.22
N ILE A 108 -3.75 -0.26 9.91
CA ILE A 108 -3.19 -1.48 10.52
C ILE A 108 -3.14 -1.31 12.04
N GLN A 109 -3.66 -2.29 12.77
CA GLN A 109 -3.50 -2.33 14.22
C GLN A 109 -2.04 -2.54 14.62
N SER A 110 -1.57 -1.87 15.66
CA SER A 110 -0.24 -2.08 16.25
C SER A 110 -0.03 -3.50 16.77
N GLY A 111 1.17 -3.83 17.23
CA GLY A 111 1.52 -5.13 17.78
C GLY A 111 1.62 -6.22 16.71
N GLN A 112 0.93 -7.34 16.90
CA GLN A 112 1.06 -8.52 16.03
C GLN A 112 0.69 -8.21 14.57
N HIS A 113 -0.40 -7.49 14.32
CA HIS A 113 -0.82 -7.16 12.94
C HIS A 113 0.19 -6.28 12.21
N LEU A 114 0.85 -5.36 12.94
CA LEU A 114 1.94 -4.56 12.41
C LEU A 114 3.09 -5.46 11.92
N VAL A 115 3.55 -6.41 12.76
CA VAL A 115 4.63 -7.35 12.40
C VAL A 115 4.23 -8.25 11.23
N GLU A 116 2.96 -8.69 11.17
CA GLU A 116 2.45 -9.49 10.05
C GLU A 116 2.44 -8.69 8.74
N CYS A 117 2.01 -7.42 8.78
CA CYS A 117 2.05 -6.53 7.63
C CYS A 117 3.50 -6.28 7.16
N MET A 118 4.43 -6.00 8.07
CA MET A 118 5.86 -5.86 7.76
C MET A 118 6.42 -7.14 7.10
N THR A 119 6.06 -8.31 7.65
CA THR A 119 6.46 -9.60 7.07
C THR A 119 5.90 -9.77 5.66
N TYR A 120 4.63 -9.39 5.45
CA TYR A 120 4.00 -9.38 4.12
C TYR A 120 4.74 -8.45 3.14
N ILE A 121 5.11 -7.25 3.57
CA ILE A 121 5.86 -6.28 2.75
C ILE A 121 7.24 -6.82 2.39
N ALA A 122 8.00 -7.33 3.36
CA ALA A 122 9.34 -7.86 3.14
C ALA A 122 9.37 -9.04 2.16
N LEU A 123 8.39 -9.95 2.26
CA LEU A 123 8.30 -11.12 1.38
C LEU A 123 7.74 -10.83 -0.01
N ASN A 124 7.43 -9.57 -0.34
CA ASN A 124 6.81 -9.21 -1.63
C ASN A 124 7.60 -9.73 -2.84
N MET A 125 8.91 -9.49 -2.86
CA MET A 125 9.77 -9.91 -3.99
C MET A 125 10.02 -11.42 -4.01
N GLY A 126 9.96 -12.09 -2.86
CA GLY A 126 9.97 -13.55 -2.75
C GLY A 126 8.72 -14.18 -3.36
N ARG A 127 7.54 -13.61 -3.07
CA ARG A 127 6.26 -14.05 -3.69
C ARG A 127 6.26 -13.94 -5.20
N CYS A 128 6.99 -12.98 -5.74
CA CYS A 128 7.14 -12.81 -7.20
C CYS A 128 8.24 -13.73 -7.79
N GLY A 129 8.90 -14.57 -6.98
CA GLY A 129 9.98 -15.44 -7.42
C GLY A 129 11.26 -14.72 -7.85
N VAL A 130 11.44 -13.45 -7.46
CA VAL A 130 12.60 -12.63 -7.88
C VAL A 130 13.79 -12.86 -6.96
N VAL A 131 13.53 -13.08 -5.66
CA VAL A 131 14.56 -13.35 -4.64
C VAL A 131 14.08 -14.49 -3.73
N GLN A 132 15.02 -15.15 -3.05
CA GLN A 132 14.69 -16.18 -2.05
C GLN A 132 14.46 -15.56 -0.67
N HIS A 133 15.18 -14.49 -0.35
CA HIS A 133 15.12 -13.84 0.95
C HIS A 133 15.12 -12.30 0.79
N PRO A 134 14.44 -11.52 1.66
CA PRO A 134 14.42 -10.05 1.60
C PRO A 134 15.81 -9.38 1.61
N ARG A 135 16.82 -10.03 2.18
CA ARG A 135 18.22 -9.55 2.16
C ARG A 135 18.82 -9.40 0.76
N GLU A 136 18.25 -10.08 -0.23
CA GLU A 136 18.70 -10.04 -1.62
C GLU A 136 18.06 -8.87 -2.40
N TRP A 137 17.15 -8.12 -1.76
CA TRP A 137 16.45 -7.02 -2.40
C TRP A 137 16.80 -5.67 -1.75
N ASP A 138 17.67 -4.90 -2.37
CA ASP A 138 18.21 -3.65 -1.83
C ASP A 138 17.16 -2.54 -1.58
N TRP A 139 16.01 -2.61 -2.24
CA TRP A 139 14.99 -1.56 -2.23
C TRP A 139 13.82 -1.90 -1.31
N CYS A 140 14.13 -2.43 -0.12
CA CYS A 140 13.16 -2.65 0.95
C CYS A 140 13.73 -2.20 2.31
N GLY A 141 12.84 -2.06 3.29
CA GLY A 141 13.18 -1.66 4.65
C GLY A 141 14.00 -2.67 5.44
N TYR A 142 14.00 -3.94 5.01
CA TYR A 142 14.71 -5.02 5.69
C TYR A 142 16.16 -4.67 6.04
N HIS A 143 16.90 -4.04 5.11
CA HIS A 143 18.32 -3.69 5.35
C HIS A 143 18.50 -2.63 6.44
N GLU A 144 17.55 -1.73 6.62
CA GLU A 144 17.56 -0.73 7.70
C GLU A 144 17.12 -1.35 9.02
N LEU A 145 16.05 -2.14 9.00
CA LEU A 145 15.53 -2.87 10.17
C LEU A 145 16.60 -3.78 10.77
N MET A 146 17.30 -4.54 9.95
CA MET A 146 18.36 -5.46 10.37
C MET A 146 19.71 -4.77 10.65
N GLY A 147 19.81 -3.44 10.42
CA GLY A 147 21.02 -2.68 10.69
C GLY A 147 22.14 -2.82 9.65
N PHE A 148 21.89 -3.44 8.51
CA PHE A 148 22.86 -3.57 7.41
C PHE A 148 23.06 -2.24 6.68
N ARG A 149 22.00 -1.42 6.55
CA ARG A 149 22.08 -0.07 5.99
C ARG A 149 22.22 0.97 7.10
N LYS A 150 23.38 1.63 7.15
CA LYS A 150 23.72 2.63 8.17
C LYS A 150 23.59 4.08 7.68
N ARG A 151 23.64 4.28 6.35
CA ARG A 151 23.58 5.63 5.73
C ARG A 151 22.30 5.79 4.92
N PHE A 152 21.84 7.04 4.82
CA PHE A 152 20.64 7.41 4.05
C PHE A 152 19.40 6.60 4.44
N ARG A 153 19.23 6.40 5.75
CA ARG A 153 18.08 5.72 6.32
C ARG A 153 16.81 6.55 6.11
N VAL A 154 15.69 5.87 6.03
CA VAL A 154 14.36 6.44 5.84
C VAL A 154 13.41 6.01 6.96
N LEU A 155 13.70 4.88 7.64
CA LEU A 155 12.83 4.32 8.66
C LEU A 155 13.00 4.98 10.02
N ASP A 156 11.89 5.23 10.70
CA ASP A 156 11.83 5.59 12.10
C ASP A 156 11.72 4.33 12.97
N ILE A 157 12.88 3.83 13.37
CA ILE A 157 13.00 2.63 14.23
C ILE A 157 12.47 2.90 15.63
N THR A 158 12.61 4.13 16.13
CA THR A 158 12.16 4.49 17.48
C THR A 158 10.66 4.40 17.60
N THR A 159 9.94 5.02 16.69
CA THR A 159 8.47 4.92 16.61
C THR A 159 8.01 3.48 16.36
N LEU A 160 8.70 2.74 15.49
CA LEU A 160 8.39 1.32 15.27
C LEU A 160 8.45 0.50 16.56
N LEU A 161 9.54 0.60 17.30
CA LEU A 161 9.71 -0.15 18.56
C LEU A 161 8.67 0.24 19.59
N SER A 162 8.35 1.52 19.71
CA SER A 162 7.27 2.01 20.59
C SER A 162 5.92 1.40 20.24
N LEU A 163 5.55 1.36 18.93
CA LEU A 163 4.30 0.76 18.47
C LEU A 163 4.22 -0.75 18.68
N LEU A 164 5.37 -1.41 18.80
CA LEU A 164 5.49 -2.83 19.08
C LEU A 164 5.63 -3.14 20.58
N ALA A 165 5.68 -2.12 21.44
CA ALA A 165 6.02 -2.25 22.87
C ALA A 165 7.29 -3.09 23.08
N CYS A 166 8.32 -2.81 22.28
CA CYS A 166 9.60 -3.54 22.28
C CYS A 166 10.73 -2.57 22.65
N ASP A 167 11.42 -2.84 23.74
CA ASP A 167 12.50 -1.97 24.26
C ASP A 167 13.86 -2.26 23.63
N ASP A 168 14.06 -3.46 23.07
CA ASP A 168 15.35 -3.88 22.50
C ASP A 168 15.25 -4.21 21.00
N ILE A 169 15.96 -3.42 20.21
CA ILE A 169 16.09 -3.63 18.76
C ILE A 169 16.71 -4.99 18.41
N SER A 170 17.57 -5.54 19.28
CA SER A 170 18.21 -6.84 19.03
C SER A 170 17.21 -7.98 19.17
N ASP A 171 16.30 -7.87 20.14
CA ASP A 171 15.17 -8.79 20.30
C ASP A 171 14.22 -8.73 19.13
N PHE A 172 13.82 -7.53 18.73
CA PHE A 172 12.99 -7.33 17.54
C PHE A 172 13.62 -7.99 16.31
N ARG A 173 14.90 -7.72 16.03
CA ARG A 173 15.62 -8.27 14.88
C ARG A 173 15.64 -9.80 14.88
N ARG A 174 15.93 -10.41 16.03
CA ARG A 174 15.97 -11.86 16.18
C ARG A 174 14.60 -12.51 15.92
N GLN A 175 13.54 -11.95 16.49
CA GLN A 175 12.17 -12.45 16.31
C GLN A 175 11.67 -12.22 14.88
N TYR A 176 11.95 -11.07 14.29
CA TYR A 176 11.56 -10.73 12.92
C TYR A 176 12.26 -11.62 11.90
N GLU A 177 13.57 -11.81 12.03
CA GLU A 177 14.36 -12.74 11.18
C GLU A 177 13.85 -14.16 11.28
N TRP A 178 13.60 -14.63 12.49
CA TRP A 178 13.04 -15.99 12.71
C TRP A 178 11.69 -16.14 12.01
N ARG A 179 10.78 -15.18 12.15
CA ARG A 179 9.46 -15.18 11.51
C ARG A 179 9.55 -15.21 9.98
N LEU A 180 10.45 -14.43 9.41
CA LEU A 180 10.68 -14.41 7.96
C LEU A 180 11.17 -15.77 7.47
N ASN A 181 12.17 -16.33 8.11
CA ASN A 181 12.76 -17.63 7.76
C ASN A 181 11.73 -18.76 7.89
N GLU A 182 10.89 -18.74 8.92
CA GLU A 182 9.82 -19.72 9.10
C GLU A 182 8.80 -19.66 7.96
N LYS A 183 8.33 -18.46 7.57
CA LYS A 183 7.38 -18.30 6.45
C LYS A 183 8.00 -18.74 5.12
N ILE A 184 9.28 -18.44 4.89
CA ILE A 184 10.01 -18.87 3.70
C ILE A 184 10.12 -20.42 3.67
N ALA A 185 10.55 -21.04 4.76
CA ALA A 185 10.71 -22.47 4.86
C ALA A 185 9.39 -23.24 4.66
N ARG A 186 8.29 -22.70 5.15
CA ARG A 186 6.94 -23.29 4.97
C ARG A 186 6.32 -22.96 3.60
N SER A 187 7.01 -22.22 2.74
CA SER A 187 6.47 -21.74 1.45
C SER A 187 5.13 -20.98 1.59
N VAL A 188 4.88 -20.36 2.74
CA VAL A 188 3.66 -19.57 3.01
C VAL A 188 3.84 -18.17 2.45
N MET A 189 3.80 -18.07 1.11
CA MET A 189 4.01 -16.82 0.40
C MET A 189 2.80 -16.42 -0.47
N ALA A 190 1.59 -16.87 -0.12
CA ALA A 190 0.39 -16.49 -0.85
C ALA A 190 0.12 -14.98 -0.73
N ARG A 191 -0.50 -14.40 -1.77
CA ARG A 191 -1.01 -13.04 -1.69
C ARG A 191 -2.14 -12.99 -0.67
N GLU A 192 -2.07 -12.03 0.25
CA GLU A 192 -3.10 -11.78 1.24
C GLU A 192 -3.82 -10.45 0.89
N PRO A 193 -5.02 -10.51 0.25
CA PRO A 193 -5.75 -9.32 -0.20
C PRO A 193 -6.07 -8.32 0.91
N ARG A 194 -6.21 -8.80 2.17
CA ARG A 194 -6.51 -7.94 3.33
C ARG A 194 -5.55 -6.77 3.48
N TRP A 195 -4.27 -6.95 3.11
CA TRP A 195 -3.25 -5.91 3.24
C TRP A 195 -3.35 -4.82 2.16
N THR A 196 -4.01 -5.08 1.04
CA THR A 196 -4.03 -4.20 -0.14
C THR A 196 -5.42 -3.87 -0.65
N GLU A 197 -6.47 -4.38 0.00
CA GLU A 197 -7.87 -4.20 -0.43
C GLU A 197 -8.79 -3.80 0.72
N ALA A 198 -8.37 -4.00 1.98
CA ALA A 198 -9.16 -3.61 3.13
C ALA A 198 -8.95 -2.14 3.51
N ILE A 199 -9.93 -1.55 4.19
CA ILE A 199 -9.85 -0.23 4.82
C ILE A 199 -9.07 -0.33 6.14
N ALA A 200 -9.32 -1.40 6.91
CA ALA A 200 -8.62 -1.67 8.16
C ALA A 200 -8.39 -3.16 8.38
N VAL A 201 -7.32 -3.51 9.09
CA VAL A 201 -6.96 -4.88 9.50
C VAL A 201 -6.51 -4.87 10.96
N GLY A 202 -7.08 -5.77 11.75
CA GLY A 202 -6.78 -5.87 13.18
C GLY A 202 -7.66 -6.89 13.90
N SER A 203 -7.78 -6.75 15.21
CA SER A 203 -8.78 -7.45 16.02
C SER A 203 -10.20 -6.95 15.69
N GLU A 204 -11.22 -7.70 16.08
CA GLU A 204 -12.60 -7.29 15.88
C GLU A 204 -12.90 -5.92 16.49
N SER A 205 -12.46 -5.69 17.72
CA SER A 205 -12.67 -4.43 18.43
C SER A 205 -12.02 -3.24 17.70
N PHE A 206 -10.79 -3.41 17.22
CA PHE A 206 -10.09 -2.38 16.44
C PHE A 206 -10.82 -2.04 15.13
N VAL A 207 -11.21 -3.06 14.38
CA VAL A 207 -11.91 -2.88 13.10
C VAL A 207 -13.26 -2.19 13.28
N ARG A 208 -14.02 -2.55 14.33
CA ARG A 208 -15.27 -1.88 14.71
C ARG A 208 -15.04 -0.42 15.13
N GLN A 209 -13.99 -0.15 15.88
CA GLN A 209 -13.60 1.21 16.25
C GLN A 209 -13.33 2.06 15.01
N ILE A 210 -12.49 1.59 14.08
CA ILE A 210 -12.20 2.30 12.83
C ILE A 210 -13.49 2.52 12.03
N ALA A 211 -14.34 1.50 11.89
CA ALA A 211 -15.63 1.63 11.20
C ALA A 211 -16.52 2.73 11.80
N THR A 212 -16.45 2.93 13.11
CA THR A 212 -17.20 3.99 13.79
C THR A 212 -16.65 5.38 13.49
N LEU A 213 -15.32 5.51 13.43
CA LEU A 213 -14.63 6.79 13.18
C LEU A 213 -14.78 7.28 11.72
N ILE A 214 -14.90 6.35 10.77
CA ILE A 214 -14.98 6.66 9.33
C ILE A 214 -16.43 6.66 8.80
N LYS A 215 -17.44 6.67 9.67
CA LYS A 215 -18.85 6.65 9.26
C LYS A 215 -19.13 7.65 8.14
N GLY A 216 -19.54 7.15 6.98
CA GLY A 216 -19.93 7.88 5.78
C GLY A 216 -21.18 7.26 5.15
N ARG A 217 -21.53 7.68 3.93
CA ARG A 217 -22.74 7.21 3.20
C ARG A 217 -22.58 5.80 2.59
N GLN A 218 -21.45 5.13 2.76
CA GLN A 218 -21.20 3.81 2.16
C GLN A 218 -21.46 2.71 3.18
N SER A 219 -21.96 1.55 2.69
CA SER A 219 -22.04 0.35 3.51
C SER A 219 -20.64 -0.15 3.80
N LEU A 220 -20.36 -0.51 5.04
CA LEU A 220 -19.11 -1.10 5.49
C LEU A 220 -19.35 -2.54 5.88
N GLU A 221 -18.50 -3.44 5.43
CA GLU A 221 -18.55 -4.85 5.74
C GLU A 221 -17.37 -5.23 6.63
N ILE A 222 -17.64 -5.89 7.75
CA ILE A 222 -16.65 -6.41 8.69
C ILE A 222 -16.65 -7.92 8.55
N THR A 223 -15.48 -8.47 8.18
CA THR A 223 -15.29 -9.91 8.00
C THR A 223 -14.04 -10.36 8.72
N GLY A 224 -14.05 -11.56 9.28
CA GLY A 224 -12.87 -12.11 9.96
C GLY A 224 -13.20 -13.29 10.85
N GLU A 225 -12.15 -13.84 11.46
CA GLU A 225 -12.23 -14.96 12.41
C GLU A 225 -11.07 -14.85 13.40
N GLY A 226 -11.31 -15.19 14.65
CA GLY A 226 -10.31 -15.12 15.73
C GLY A 226 -9.77 -13.70 15.91
N GLU A 227 -8.46 -13.56 15.78
CA GLU A 227 -7.75 -12.28 15.88
C GLU A 227 -7.59 -11.55 14.53
N ASN A 228 -8.08 -12.12 13.42
CA ASN A 228 -7.86 -11.60 12.08
C ASN A 228 -9.15 -11.08 11.45
N TRP A 229 -9.40 -9.79 11.64
CA TRP A 229 -10.57 -9.10 11.10
C TRP A 229 -10.17 -8.03 10.09
N SER A 230 -11.06 -7.77 9.15
CA SER A 230 -10.89 -6.73 8.14
C SER A 230 -12.18 -5.96 7.89
N LEU A 231 -12.02 -4.66 7.62
CA LEU A 231 -13.06 -3.74 7.19
C LEU A 231 -12.93 -3.49 5.70
N LYS A 232 -14.01 -3.64 4.96
CA LYS A 232 -14.07 -3.35 3.51
C LYS A 232 -15.24 -2.43 3.19
N GLU A 233 -15.20 -1.80 2.02
CA GLU A 233 -16.41 -1.22 1.44
C GLU A 233 -17.33 -2.38 1.01
N GLY A 234 -18.58 -2.36 1.47
CA GLY A 234 -19.59 -3.31 1.03
C GLY A 234 -19.96 -3.08 -0.44
N GLU A 235 -20.36 -4.14 -1.13
CA GLU A 235 -20.84 -4.03 -2.50
C GLU A 235 -22.09 -3.13 -2.53
N THR A 236 -21.96 -1.91 -3.04
CA THR A 236 -23.09 -1.10 -3.41
C THR A 236 -23.66 -1.66 -4.70
N SER A 237 -24.72 -2.48 -4.58
CA SER A 237 -25.52 -2.85 -5.75
C SER A 237 -26.23 -1.59 -6.26
N TYR A 238 -25.61 -0.88 -7.16
CA TYR A 238 -26.35 0.07 -8.00
C TYR A 238 -27.20 -0.73 -8.97
N HIS A 239 -28.44 -1.02 -8.61
CA HIS A 239 -29.49 -1.30 -9.59
C HIS A 239 -29.66 -0.03 -10.43
N VAL A 240 -28.95 0.06 -11.54
CA VAL A 240 -29.28 0.96 -12.61
C VAL A 240 -30.55 0.36 -13.23
N PRO A 241 -31.73 1.02 -13.12
CA PRO A 241 -32.89 0.54 -13.85
C PRO A 241 -32.50 0.58 -15.33
N HIS A 242 -32.50 -0.54 -16.00
CA HIS A 242 -32.38 -0.60 -17.43
C HIS A 242 -33.54 0.23 -18.03
N ARG A 243 -33.26 1.46 -18.42
CA ARG A 243 -34.14 2.16 -19.36
C ARG A 243 -34.04 1.40 -20.68
N VAL A 244 -35.06 0.60 -20.93
CA VAL A 244 -35.32 0.03 -22.25
C VAL A 244 -35.65 1.20 -23.17
N ASN A 245 -34.66 1.68 -23.90
CA ASN A 245 -34.90 2.59 -25.02
C ASN A 245 -35.44 1.73 -26.17
N HIS A 246 -36.77 1.69 -26.31
CA HIS A 246 -37.43 1.36 -27.57
C HIS A 246 -37.04 2.41 -28.60
N LYS A 247 -35.94 2.22 -29.31
CA LYS A 247 -35.74 2.83 -30.62
C LYS A 247 -36.35 1.90 -31.64
N GLU A 248 -37.48 2.33 -32.16
CA GLU A 248 -38.08 1.73 -33.37
C GLU A 248 -37.04 1.67 -34.48
N SER A 249 -36.82 0.47 -34.94
CA SER A 249 -36.05 0.21 -36.16
C SER A 249 -36.80 0.74 -37.37
N ARG A 250 -36.42 1.91 -37.87
CA ARG A 250 -36.77 2.30 -39.24
C ARG A 250 -35.78 1.59 -40.16
N SER A 251 -36.29 0.63 -40.91
CA SER A 251 -35.63 0.01 -42.05
C SER A 251 -35.46 1.07 -43.15
N PHE A 252 -34.22 1.38 -43.50
CA PHE A 252 -33.91 2.11 -44.75
C PHE A 252 -33.84 1.07 -45.88
N GLN A 253 -34.79 1.15 -46.81
CA GLN A 253 -34.69 0.47 -48.11
C GLN A 253 -33.87 1.37 -49.05
N TRP A 254 -32.89 0.74 -49.69
CA TRP A 254 -32.20 1.34 -50.85
C TRP A 254 -33.04 1.06 -52.09
N ASP A 255 -33.60 2.12 -52.70
CA ASP A 255 -34.12 2.01 -54.04
C ASP A 255 -32.97 2.07 -55.04
N GLU A 256 -32.84 1.02 -55.83
CA GLU A 256 -32.06 1.02 -57.06
C GLU A 256 -32.78 1.92 -58.08
N ALA A 257 -32.07 2.85 -58.67
CA ALA A 257 -32.53 3.61 -59.80
C ALA A 257 -31.50 3.55 -60.94
N PRO A 258 -31.95 3.71 -62.18
CA PRO A 258 -31.48 3.04 -63.39
C PRO A 258 -30.17 3.56 -63.98
#